data_583a946842f57a02f6142bdf13c93b62
#
_entry.id   583a946842f57a02f6142bdf13c93b62
#
_cell.length_a   1.000
_cell.length_b   1.000
_cell.length_c   1.000
_cell.angle_alpha   90.00
_cell.angle_beta   90.00
_cell.angle_gamma   90.00
#
_symmetry.space_group_name_H-M   'P 1'
#
loop_
_entity.id
_entity.type
_entity.pdbx_description
1 polymer ?
#
loop_
_entity_poly.entity_id
_entity_poly.type
_entity_poly.pdbx_seq_one_letter_code
_entity_poly.pdbx_strand_id
1 'polypeptide(L)'
;MTELQAPPGRGADVANLTVGVLGGTGDLGRGLARRLAAAGNPVIIGSRVAARAAAAAARIAAEPGIRDIRGMANEDAARAADVVIVAVPWEGHRDLLTALAGTLAGKVVIDCVNPMGFDSHGAYALPVPEGSAAEQAAAVLPDSTVVGAFHHVPAGLLLAPAVAAVDMDVLVLGDSRPATDLVIALVGEIPGMRGIYGGRLRNCGQVEALTANLVSINRRYHAHAGIRITDV
;
A
#
# COMPACT_ATOMS: atom_id res chain seq x y z
N MET A 1 -12.52 23.35 25.82
CA MET A 1 -11.09 22.98 25.73
C MET A 1 -11.09 21.45 25.70
N THR A 2 -11.06 20.85 24.51
CA THR A 2 -11.02 19.39 24.36
C THR A 2 -9.56 18.98 24.47
N GLU A 3 -9.21 18.18 25.47
CA GLU A 3 -7.87 17.63 25.64
C GLU A 3 -7.49 16.88 24.35
N LEU A 4 -6.43 17.36 23.70
CA LEU A 4 -5.74 16.62 22.64
C LEU A 4 -5.21 15.33 23.29
N GLN A 5 -5.86 14.21 22.99
CA GLN A 5 -5.32 12.91 23.34
C GLN A 5 -3.96 12.75 22.65
N ALA A 6 -2.96 12.41 23.47
CA ALA A 6 -1.62 12.08 23.00
C ALA A 6 -1.69 11.03 21.85
N PRO A 7 -0.75 11.06 20.88
CA PRO A 7 -0.70 10.06 19.83
C PRO A 7 -0.69 8.65 20.46
N PRO A 8 -1.40 7.68 19.86
CA PRO A 8 -1.47 6.32 20.38
C PRO A 8 -0.04 5.81 20.59
N GLY A 9 0.27 5.42 21.82
CA GLY A 9 1.53 4.78 22.18
C GLY A 9 1.71 3.53 21.32
N ARG A 10 2.97 3.15 21.06
CA ARG A 10 3.47 2.06 20.23
C ARG A 10 2.42 0.97 20.02
N GLY A 11 1.80 1.04 18.86
CA GLY A 11 0.66 0.25 18.44
C GLY A 11 1.00 -1.23 18.27
N ALA A 12 0.08 -1.95 17.65
CA ALA A 12 0.16 -3.36 17.35
C ALA A 12 1.60 -3.80 16.98
N ASP A 13 2.06 -4.92 17.56
CA ASP A 13 3.32 -5.54 17.15
C ASP A 13 3.17 -6.05 15.71
N VAL A 14 3.64 -5.25 14.76
CA VAL A 14 3.56 -5.56 13.33
C VAL A 14 4.86 -6.16 12.79
N ALA A 15 5.93 -6.22 13.58
CA ALA A 15 7.24 -6.68 13.15
C ALA A 15 7.25 -8.15 12.71
N ASN A 16 6.36 -8.97 13.26
CA ASN A 16 6.25 -10.40 12.94
C ASN A 16 5.14 -10.73 11.95
N LEU A 17 4.38 -9.74 11.48
CA LEU A 17 3.31 -9.98 10.51
C LEU A 17 3.89 -10.31 9.13
N THR A 18 3.41 -11.41 8.56
CA THR A 18 3.71 -11.75 7.17
C THR A 18 2.89 -10.86 6.23
N VAL A 19 3.58 -10.05 5.45
CA VAL A 19 2.95 -9.09 4.52
C VAL A 19 2.92 -9.69 3.12
N GLY A 20 1.72 -9.95 2.59
CA GLY A 20 1.52 -10.33 1.19
C GLY A 20 1.37 -9.09 0.31
N VAL A 21 2.11 -9.00 -0.78
CA VAL A 21 2.00 -7.88 -1.73
C VAL A 21 1.52 -8.40 -3.08
N LEU A 22 0.22 -8.29 -3.34
CA LEU A 22 -0.38 -8.67 -4.62
C LEU A 22 -0.03 -7.63 -5.69
N GLY A 23 0.42 -8.08 -6.86
CA GLY A 23 0.99 -7.18 -7.86
C GLY A 23 2.41 -6.70 -7.48
N GLY A 24 3.08 -7.38 -6.56
CA GLY A 24 4.40 -7.02 -6.02
C GLY A 24 5.55 -7.06 -7.03
N THR A 25 5.28 -7.35 -8.30
CA THR A 25 6.25 -7.22 -9.40
C THR A 25 6.21 -5.86 -10.09
N GLY A 26 5.17 -5.04 -9.84
CA GLY A 26 5.10 -3.64 -10.27
C GLY A 26 5.98 -2.74 -9.38
N ASP A 27 6.23 -1.50 -9.81
CA ASP A 27 7.18 -0.61 -9.11
C ASP A 27 6.76 -0.27 -7.68
N LEU A 28 5.49 0.10 -7.46
CA LEU A 28 4.99 0.40 -6.12
C LEU A 28 5.04 -0.86 -5.22
N GLY A 29 4.46 -1.96 -5.68
CA GLY A 29 4.41 -3.21 -4.90
C GLY A 29 5.80 -3.75 -4.59
N ARG A 30 6.73 -3.72 -5.56
CA ARG A 30 8.12 -4.14 -5.36
C ARG A 30 8.85 -3.21 -4.38
N GLY A 31 8.59 -1.90 -4.46
CA GLY A 31 9.15 -0.92 -3.55
C GLY A 31 8.68 -1.12 -2.11
N LEU A 32 7.38 -1.33 -1.88
CA LEU A 32 6.81 -1.62 -0.56
C LEU A 32 7.36 -2.96 -0.03
N ALA A 33 7.37 -4.02 -0.84
CA ALA A 33 7.92 -5.32 -0.47
C ALA A 33 9.39 -5.21 -0.02
N ARG A 34 10.21 -4.45 -0.78
CA ARG A 34 11.61 -4.21 -0.45
C ARG A 34 11.77 -3.49 0.89
N ARG A 35 11.01 -2.42 1.11
CA ARG A 35 11.13 -1.60 2.34
C ARG A 35 10.68 -2.35 3.58
N LEU A 36 9.57 -3.06 3.51
CA LEU A 36 9.07 -3.86 4.63
C LEU A 36 10.00 -5.04 4.94
N ALA A 37 10.53 -5.72 3.92
CA ALA A 37 11.52 -6.78 4.12
C ALA A 37 12.83 -6.23 4.73
N ALA A 38 13.27 -5.03 4.33
CA ALA A 38 14.43 -4.37 4.93
C ALA A 38 14.19 -3.91 6.37
N ALA A 39 12.93 -3.63 6.74
CA ALA A 39 12.51 -3.36 8.12
C ALA A 39 12.45 -4.63 8.99
N GLY A 40 12.45 -5.81 8.37
CA GLY A 40 12.46 -7.09 9.07
C GLY A 40 11.18 -7.90 8.98
N ASN A 41 10.12 -7.36 8.35
CA ASN A 41 8.88 -8.12 8.16
C ASN A 41 9.11 -9.31 7.21
N PRO A 42 8.50 -10.48 7.47
CA PRO A 42 8.34 -11.52 6.47
C PRO A 42 7.47 -11.02 5.30
N VAL A 43 7.97 -11.09 4.07
CA VAL A 43 7.25 -10.56 2.89
C VAL A 43 7.04 -11.63 1.84
N ILE A 44 5.84 -11.66 1.26
CA ILE A 44 5.50 -12.53 0.14
C ILE A 44 5.08 -11.68 -1.06
N ILE A 45 5.88 -11.69 -2.12
CA ILE A 45 5.53 -11.07 -3.38
C ILE A 45 4.55 -11.97 -4.13
N GLY A 46 3.36 -11.45 -4.41
CA GLY A 46 2.36 -12.08 -5.26
C GLY A 46 2.41 -11.59 -6.70
N SER A 47 2.17 -12.48 -7.65
CA SER A 47 2.01 -12.15 -9.08
C SER A 47 1.06 -13.15 -9.74
N ARG A 48 0.47 -12.77 -10.89
CA ARG A 48 -0.27 -13.70 -11.77
C ARG A 48 0.63 -14.84 -12.28
N VAL A 49 1.93 -14.58 -12.38
CA VAL A 49 2.94 -15.56 -12.81
C VAL A 49 3.92 -15.77 -11.67
N ALA A 50 3.84 -16.91 -10.98
CA ALA A 50 4.65 -17.24 -9.80
C ALA A 50 6.16 -17.09 -10.06
N ALA A 51 6.65 -17.48 -11.23
CA ALA A 51 8.07 -17.34 -11.61
C ALA A 51 8.54 -15.87 -11.62
N ARG A 52 7.66 -14.91 -11.99
CA ARG A 52 7.99 -13.48 -11.94
C ARG A 52 8.08 -12.99 -10.50
N ALA A 53 7.20 -13.45 -9.64
CA ALA A 53 7.25 -13.14 -8.21
C ALA A 53 8.51 -13.70 -7.56
N ALA A 54 8.86 -14.96 -7.84
CA ALA A 54 10.08 -15.59 -7.35
C ALA A 54 11.34 -14.84 -7.80
N ALA A 55 11.41 -14.45 -9.07
CA ALA A 55 12.53 -13.67 -9.59
C ALA A 55 12.63 -12.27 -8.96
N ALA A 56 11.51 -11.61 -8.68
CA ALA A 56 11.50 -10.32 -8.01
C ALA A 56 11.97 -10.47 -6.55
N ALA A 57 11.45 -11.46 -5.82
CA ALA A 57 11.87 -11.76 -4.45
C ALA A 57 13.37 -12.10 -4.35
N ALA A 58 13.89 -12.92 -5.27
CA ALA A 58 15.31 -13.29 -5.29
C ALA A 58 16.23 -12.07 -5.49
N ARG A 59 15.82 -11.08 -6.32
CA ARG A 59 16.60 -9.84 -6.48
C ARG A 59 16.64 -9.02 -5.21
N ILE A 60 15.53 -8.91 -4.49
CA ILE A 60 15.45 -8.18 -3.24
C ILE A 60 16.19 -8.94 -2.13
N ALA A 61 16.07 -10.26 -2.06
CA ALA A 61 16.78 -11.10 -1.09
C ALA A 61 18.31 -11.03 -1.22
N ALA A 62 18.83 -10.63 -2.39
CA ALA A 62 20.26 -10.41 -2.60
C ALA A 62 20.78 -9.11 -1.95
N GLU A 63 19.90 -8.21 -1.50
CA GLU A 63 20.30 -6.96 -0.82
C GLU A 63 20.72 -7.25 0.63
N PRO A 64 21.77 -6.58 1.12
CA PRO A 64 22.24 -6.77 2.50
C PRO A 64 21.15 -6.50 3.54
N GLY A 65 21.03 -7.39 4.52
CA GLY A 65 20.10 -7.24 5.65
C GLY A 65 18.69 -7.79 5.41
N ILE A 66 18.33 -8.10 4.17
CA ILE A 66 17.02 -8.72 3.86
C ILE A 66 17.10 -10.24 4.02
N ARG A 67 16.18 -10.82 4.79
CA ARG A 67 16.25 -12.24 5.15
C ARG A 67 15.03 -13.06 4.74
N ASP A 68 13.83 -12.53 4.93
CA ASP A 68 12.58 -13.29 4.73
C ASP A 68 11.70 -12.63 3.68
N ILE A 69 12.06 -12.87 2.43
CA ILE A 69 11.22 -12.47 1.28
C ILE A 69 11.14 -13.61 0.28
N ARG A 70 9.93 -13.93 -0.17
CA ARG A 70 9.66 -14.99 -1.15
C ARG A 70 8.61 -14.57 -2.15
N GLY A 71 8.53 -15.26 -3.27
CA GLY A 71 7.58 -14.97 -4.35
C GLY A 71 6.70 -16.16 -4.67
N MET A 72 5.41 -15.92 -4.89
CA MET A 72 4.37 -16.94 -5.15
C MET A 72 3.35 -16.44 -6.16
N ALA A 73 2.39 -17.29 -6.55
CA ALA A 73 1.17 -16.84 -7.20
C ALA A 73 0.36 -15.94 -6.23
N ASN A 74 -0.47 -15.01 -6.77
CA ASN A 74 -1.25 -14.09 -5.94
C ASN A 74 -2.11 -14.83 -4.89
N GLU A 75 -2.75 -15.93 -5.28
CA GLU A 75 -3.61 -16.68 -4.37
C GLU A 75 -2.83 -17.31 -3.20
N ASP A 76 -1.67 -17.89 -3.48
CA ASP A 76 -0.82 -18.50 -2.45
C ASP A 76 -0.22 -17.44 -1.54
N ALA A 77 0.16 -16.29 -2.10
CA ALA A 77 0.62 -15.13 -1.34
C ALA A 77 -0.48 -14.59 -0.41
N ALA A 78 -1.70 -14.42 -0.92
CA ALA A 78 -2.85 -13.99 -0.14
C ALA A 78 -3.19 -14.98 0.98
N ARG A 79 -3.12 -16.28 0.71
CA ARG A 79 -3.40 -17.35 1.70
C ARG A 79 -2.40 -17.35 2.84
N ALA A 80 -1.11 -17.22 2.52
CA ALA A 80 -0.01 -17.34 3.48
C ALA A 80 0.28 -16.05 4.28
N ALA A 81 -0.29 -14.91 3.89
CA ALA A 81 -0.07 -13.63 4.54
C ALA A 81 -1.06 -13.36 5.68
N ASP A 82 -0.63 -12.63 6.70
CA ASP A 82 -1.48 -12.13 7.79
C ASP A 82 -2.19 -10.83 7.37
N VAL A 83 -1.50 -9.97 6.62
CA VAL A 83 -2.02 -8.72 6.04
C VAL A 83 -1.65 -8.64 4.57
N VAL A 84 -2.55 -8.11 3.74
CA VAL A 84 -2.36 -8.10 2.28
C VAL A 84 -2.39 -6.70 1.73
N ILE A 85 -1.36 -6.32 0.97
CA ILE A 85 -1.29 -5.08 0.20
C ILE A 85 -1.68 -5.38 -1.24
N VAL A 86 -2.61 -4.59 -1.79
CA VAL A 86 -3.07 -4.69 -3.18
C VAL A 86 -2.44 -3.55 -3.99
N ALA A 87 -1.45 -3.89 -4.83
CA ALA A 87 -0.67 -2.95 -5.65
C ALA A 87 -0.72 -3.35 -7.13
N VAL A 88 -1.92 -3.62 -7.63
CA VAL A 88 -2.17 -4.03 -9.02
C VAL A 88 -2.61 -2.85 -9.89
N PRO A 89 -2.51 -2.93 -11.23
CA PRO A 89 -3.15 -1.98 -12.10
C PRO A 89 -4.68 -1.93 -11.89
N TRP A 90 -5.27 -0.75 -12.07
CA TRP A 90 -6.71 -0.54 -11.90
C TRP A 90 -7.56 -1.50 -12.74
N GLU A 91 -7.16 -1.73 -14.00
CA GLU A 91 -7.89 -2.59 -14.95
C GLU A 91 -8.05 -4.06 -14.48
N GLY A 92 -7.19 -4.53 -13.59
CA GLY A 92 -7.26 -5.89 -13.04
C GLY A 92 -7.69 -5.96 -11.57
N HIS A 93 -8.04 -4.83 -10.97
CA HIS A 93 -8.30 -4.72 -9.54
C HIS A 93 -9.52 -5.53 -9.10
N ARG A 94 -10.70 -5.23 -9.65
CA ARG A 94 -11.96 -5.92 -9.32
C ARG A 94 -11.87 -7.44 -9.55
N ASP A 95 -11.37 -7.85 -10.70
CA ASP A 95 -11.32 -9.26 -11.08
C ASP A 95 -10.43 -10.07 -10.14
N LEU A 96 -9.26 -9.53 -9.81
CA LEU A 96 -8.35 -10.16 -8.85
C LEU A 96 -9.00 -10.30 -7.48
N LEU A 97 -9.58 -9.23 -6.94
CA LEU A 97 -10.17 -9.24 -5.61
C LEU A 97 -11.39 -10.16 -5.55
N THR A 98 -12.23 -10.17 -6.59
CA THR A 98 -13.37 -11.08 -6.68
C THR A 98 -12.90 -12.54 -6.66
N ALA A 99 -11.85 -12.88 -7.41
CA ALA A 99 -11.30 -14.23 -7.45
C ALA A 99 -10.68 -14.66 -6.10
N LEU A 100 -10.20 -13.71 -5.30
CA LEU A 100 -9.55 -13.97 -4.02
C LEU A 100 -10.45 -13.74 -2.80
N ALA A 101 -11.72 -13.41 -2.97
CA ALA A 101 -12.58 -13.01 -1.86
C ALA A 101 -12.60 -14.02 -0.71
N GLY A 102 -12.76 -15.32 -1.02
CA GLY A 102 -12.73 -16.36 0.00
C GLY A 102 -11.36 -16.54 0.68
N THR A 103 -10.25 -16.30 -0.04
CA THR A 103 -8.88 -16.39 0.50
C THR A 103 -8.55 -15.20 1.40
N LEU A 104 -9.14 -14.04 1.13
CA LEU A 104 -8.93 -12.79 1.86
C LEU A 104 -9.89 -12.62 3.05
N ALA A 105 -10.89 -13.49 3.19
CA ALA A 105 -11.86 -13.44 4.29
C ALA A 105 -11.16 -13.40 5.66
N GLY A 106 -11.60 -12.50 6.53
CA GLY A 106 -11.05 -12.28 7.87
C GLY A 106 -9.73 -11.48 7.91
N LYS A 107 -9.17 -11.12 6.78
CA LYS A 107 -7.88 -10.39 6.72
C LYS A 107 -8.06 -8.88 6.62
N VAL A 108 -7.03 -8.14 7.05
CA VAL A 108 -6.86 -6.73 6.70
C VAL A 108 -6.26 -6.65 5.30
N VAL A 109 -6.96 -5.94 4.42
CA VAL A 109 -6.54 -5.71 3.02
C VAL A 109 -6.25 -4.22 2.85
N ILE A 110 -4.99 -3.91 2.52
CA ILE A 110 -4.53 -2.54 2.28
C ILE A 110 -4.62 -2.28 0.78
N ASP A 111 -5.53 -1.43 0.38
CA ASP A 111 -5.67 -1.00 -1.00
C ASP A 111 -4.81 0.23 -1.27
N CYS A 112 -3.97 0.19 -2.30
CA CYS A 112 -3.13 1.31 -2.73
C CYS A 112 -3.28 1.63 -4.22
N VAL A 113 -4.39 1.17 -4.81
CA VAL A 113 -4.68 1.36 -6.24
C VAL A 113 -5.24 2.74 -6.50
N ASN A 114 -4.77 3.37 -7.56
CA ASN A 114 -5.23 4.66 -8.03
C ASN A 114 -5.92 4.50 -9.40
N PRO A 115 -7.22 4.72 -9.50
CA PRO A 115 -7.92 4.80 -10.78
C PRO A 115 -7.48 6.06 -11.53
N MET A 116 -6.52 5.93 -12.42
CA MET A 116 -5.96 7.07 -13.17
C MET A 116 -5.93 6.80 -14.67
N GLY A 117 -6.26 7.84 -15.43
CA GLY A 117 -6.04 7.92 -16.87
C GLY A 117 -4.90 8.87 -17.20
N PHE A 118 -4.36 8.70 -18.41
CA PHE A 118 -3.29 9.55 -18.94
C PHE A 118 -3.64 9.95 -20.36
N ASP A 119 -3.51 11.24 -20.66
CA ASP A 119 -3.71 11.80 -22.00
C ASP A 119 -2.59 12.80 -22.35
N SER A 120 -2.78 13.58 -23.42
CA SER A 120 -1.85 14.61 -23.85
C SER A 120 -1.69 15.76 -22.84
N HIS A 121 -2.64 15.94 -21.92
CA HIS A 121 -2.62 16.98 -20.87
C HIS A 121 -2.01 16.44 -19.56
N GLY A 122 -1.89 15.12 -19.38
CA GLY A 122 -1.26 14.51 -18.22
C GLY A 122 -2.12 13.45 -17.52
N ALA A 123 -1.84 13.25 -16.24
CA ALA A 123 -2.60 12.33 -15.40
C ALA A 123 -3.91 12.96 -14.94
N TYR A 124 -4.98 12.15 -14.87
CA TYR A 124 -6.27 12.54 -14.33
C TYR A 124 -6.95 11.39 -13.62
N ALA A 125 -7.81 11.69 -12.65
CA ALA A 125 -8.58 10.67 -11.92
C ALA A 125 -9.69 10.12 -12.81
N LEU A 126 -9.87 8.80 -12.79
CA LEU A 126 -11.00 8.12 -13.42
C LEU A 126 -12.18 8.04 -12.44
N PRO A 127 -13.42 8.16 -12.92
CA PRO A 127 -14.60 7.93 -12.07
C PRO A 127 -14.71 6.47 -11.69
N VAL A 128 -15.04 6.21 -10.43
CA VAL A 128 -15.31 4.88 -9.90
C VAL A 128 -16.76 4.83 -9.42
N PRO A 129 -17.59 3.89 -9.90
CA PRO A 129 -18.99 3.83 -9.51
C PRO A 129 -19.21 3.67 -7.98
N GLU A 130 -18.32 2.96 -7.30
CA GLU A 130 -18.36 2.75 -5.86
C GLU A 130 -17.83 3.96 -5.06
N GLY A 131 -17.22 4.94 -5.72
CA GLY A 131 -16.60 6.13 -5.13
C GLY A 131 -15.07 6.11 -5.20
N SER A 132 -14.45 4.96 -4.99
CA SER A 132 -12.99 4.79 -4.98
C SER A 132 -12.59 3.35 -5.26
N ALA A 133 -11.30 3.11 -5.54
CA ALA A 133 -10.77 1.74 -5.64
C ALA A 133 -10.91 1.00 -4.30
N ALA A 134 -10.63 1.66 -3.19
CA ALA A 134 -10.77 1.07 -1.85
C ALA A 134 -12.25 0.74 -1.52
N GLU A 135 -13.22 1.57 -1.91
CA GLU A 135 -14.64 1.27 -1.74
C GLU A 135 -15.09 0.13 -2.66
N GLN A 136 -14.57 0.06 -3.89
CA GLN A 136 -14.77 -1.10 -4.77
C GLN A 136 -14.19 -2.37 -4.14
N ALA A 137 -12.99 -2.32 -3.56
CA ALA A 137 -12.41 -3.45 -2.84
C ALA A 137 -13.33 -3.90 -1.69
N ALA A 138 -13.84 -2.97 -0.87
CA ALA A 138 -14.74 -3.30 0.22
C ALA A 138 -16.06 -3.92 -0.27
N ALA A 139 -16.58 -3.47 -1.41
CA ALA A 139 -17.81 -4.01 -2.00
C ALA A 139 -17.64 -5.46 -2.49
N VAL A 140 -16.45 -5.85 -2.98
CA VAL A 140 -16.19 -7.23 -3.46
C VAL A 140 -15.58 -8.14 -2.40
N LEU A 141 -15.15 -7.59 -1.26
CA LEU A 141 -14.55 -8.31 -0.12
C LEU A 141 -15.35 -8.10 1.18
N PRO A 142 -16.62 -8.50 1.24
CA PRO A 142 -17.49 -8.20 2.39
C PRO A 142 -17.00 -8.81 3.71
N ASP A 143 -16.21 -9.89 3.65
CA ASP A 143 -15.67 -10.59 4.81
C ASP A 143 -14.24 -10.15 5.17
N SER A 144 -13.69 -9.13 4.49
CA SER A 144 -12.37 -8.56 4.78
C SER A 144 -12.51 -7.17 5.37
N THR A 145 -11.46 -6.69 6.04
CA THR A 145 -11.40 -5.30 6.50
C THR A 145 -10.50 -4.50 5.55
N VAL A 146 -11.09 -3.65 4.72
CA VAL A 146 -10.35 -2.84 3.75
C VAL A 146 -9.88 -1.52 4.38
N VAL A 147 -8.62 -1.18 4.13
CA VAL A 147 -7.98 0.08 4.52
C VAL A 147 -7.28 0.67 3.30
N GLY A 148 -7.53 1.93 2.96
CA GLY A 148 -6.79 2.64 1.91
C GLY A 148 -5.51 3.25 2.47
N ALA A 149 -4.36 2.97 1.82
CA ALA A 149 -3.08 3.56 2.19
C ALA A 149 -2.08 3.51 1.02
N PHE A 150 -0.95 4.25 1.13
CA PHE A 150 0.17 4.28 0.16
C PHE A 150 -0.16 4.83 -1.24
N HIS A 151 -1.35 5.32 -1.51
CA HIS A 151 -1.80 5.81 -2.82
C HIS A 151 -0.87 6.86 -3.44
N HIS A 152 -0.32 7.74 -2.61
CA HIS A 152 0.48 8.88 -3.03
C HIS A 152 2.00 8.71 -2.82
N VAL A 153 2.44 7.48 -2.53
CA VAL A 153 3.87 7.19 -2.27
C VAL A 153 4.62 7.03 -3.59
N PRO A 154 5.68 7.82 -3.86
CA PRO A 154 6.46 7.68 -5.09
C PRO A 154 7.27 6.37 -5.10
N ALA A 155 6.92 5.45 -5.98
CA ALA A 155 7.60 4.16 -6.12
C ALA A 155 9.12 4.30 -6.33
N GLY A 156 9.56 5.35 -7.03
CA GLY A 156 10.97 5.63 -7.26
C GLY A 156 11.79 5.80 -5.97
N LEU A 157 11.22 6.45 -4.94
CA LEU A 157 11.89 6.59 -3.64
C LEU A 157 11.98 5.27 -2.87
N LEU A 158 10.94 4.45 -2.98
CA LEU A 158 10.94 3.12 -2.33
C LEU A 158 12.01 2.21 -2.93
N LEU A 159 12.20 2.30 -4.24
CA LEU A 159 13.14 1.46 -5.00
C LEU A 159 14.58 1.97 -4.97
N ALA A 160 14.82 3.25 -4.65
CA ALA A 160 16.13 3.84 -4.69
C ALA A 160 17.03 3.31 -3.53
N PRO A 161 18.15 2.60 -3.81
CA PRO A 161 19.01 2.06 -2.77
C PRO A 161 19.70 3.15 -1.94
N ALA A 162 19.96 4.31 -2.56
CA ALA A 162 20.62 5.44 -1.90
C ALA A 162 19.69 6.20 -0.93
N VAL A 163 18.37 5.96 -0.99
CA VAL A 163 17.42 6.60 -0.10
C VAL A 163 17.24 5.74 1.15
N ALA A 164 17.91 6.11 2.23
CA ALA A 164 17.83 5.38 3.50
C ALA A 164 16.46 5.55 4.18
N ALA A 165 15.90 6.75 4.16
CA ALA A 165 14.59 7.08 4.75
C ALA A 165 13.73 7.83 3.75
N VAL A 166 12.43 7.54 3.74
CA VAL A 166 11.44 8.17 2.86
C VAL A 166 10.64 9.17 3.68
N ASP A 167 11.04 10.44 3.63
CA ASP A 167 10.49 11.50 4.46
C ASP A 167 9.11 11.96 3.97
N MET A 168 8.04 11.27 4.40
CA MET A 168 6.67 11.62 4.06
C MET A 168 5.65 11.04 5.04
N ASP A 169 4.44 11.61 5.02
CA ASP A 169 3.28 11.04 5.70
C ASP A 169 2.46 10.19 4.73
N VAL A 170 1.89 9.12 5.23
CA VAL A 170 0.98 8.24 4.49
C VAL A 170 -0.42 8.37 5.09
N LEU A 171 -1.37 8.85 4.31
CA LEU A 171 -2.75 8.90 4.73
C LEU A 171 -3.32 7.48 4.77
N VAL A 172 -3.87 7.10 5.93
CA VAL A 172 -4.48 5.80 6.20
C VAL A 172 -5.96 6.02 6.44
N LEU A 173 -6.81 5.39 5.62
CA LEU A 173 -8.25 5.60 5.63
C LEU A 173 -8.97 4.25 5.80
N GLY A 174 -9.96 4.23 6.69
CA GLY A 174 -10.73 3.00 6.93
C GLY A 174 -11.77 3.17 8.01
N ASP A 175 -12.69 2.22 8.09
CA ASP A 175 -13.82 2.28 9.02
C ASP A 175 -13.56 1.53 10.34
N SER A 176 -12.59 0.60 10.34
CA SER A 176 -12.15 -0.16 11.51
C SER A 176 -10.93 0.50 12.13
N ARG A 177 -11.08 1.03 13.35
CA ARG A 177 -9.96 1.63 14.10
C ARG A 177 -8.81 0.64 14.33
N PRO A 178 -9.06 -0.62 14.77
CA PRO A 178 -7.96 -1.58 14.92
C PRO A 178 -7.19 -1.83 13.63
N ALA A 179 -7.87 -1.86 12.48
CA ALA A 179 -7.23 -2.07 11.19
C ALA A 179 -6.43 -0.84 10.74
N THR A 180 -6.96 0.37 10.93
CA THR A 180 -6.20 1.60 10.62
C THR A 180 -5.00 1.77 11.52
N ASP A 181 -5.10 1.46 12.82
CA ASP A 181 -3.99 1.50 13.77
C ASP A 181 -2.90 0.48 13.39
N LEU A 182 -3.27 -0.73 12.95
CA LEU A 182 -2.33 -1.73 12.43
C LEU A 182 -1.60 -1.20 11.18
N VAL A 183 -2.33 -0.59 10.23
CA VAL A 183 -1.71 -0.06 9.01
C VAL A 183 -0.83 1.15 9.29
N ILE A 184 -1.21 2.02 10.23
CA ILE A 184 -0.37 3.13 10.70
C ILE A 184 0.95 2.60 11.29
N ALA A 185 0.89 1.56 12.11
CA ALA A 185 2.08 0.92 12.66
C ALA A 185 2.95 0.31 11.55
N LEU A 186 2.34 -0.38 10.57
CA LEU A 186 3.07 -0.97 9.43
C LEU A 186 3.74 0.10 8.54
N VAL A 187 3.11 1.25 8.33
CA VAL A 187 3.74 2.39 7.65
C VAL A 187 4.98 2.85 8.41
N GLY A 188 4.90 2.89 9.74
CA GLY A 188 6.01 3.29 10.62
C GLY A 188 7.22 2.38 10.60
N GLU A 189 7.11 1.13 10.11
CA GLU A 189 8.25 0.23 9.90
C GLU A 189 9.17 0.73 8.77
N ILE A 190 8.65 1.54 7.84
CA ILE A 190 9.46 2.11 6.76
C ILE A 190 10.13 3.40 7.26
N PRO A 191 11.47 3.44 7.36
CA PRO A 191 12.19 4.59 7.91
C PRO A 191 11.79 5.92 7.24
N GLY A 192 11.43 6.90 8.06
CA GLY A 192 11.04 8.25 7.64
C GLY A 192 9.55 8.41 7.32
N MET A 193 8.79 7.33 7.17
CA MET A 193 7.34 7.41 6.96
C MET A 193 6.58 7.53 8.28
N ARG A 194 5.47 8.29 8.26
CA ARG A 194 4.47 8.32 9.33
C ARG A 194 3.10 7.98 8.75
N GLY A 195 2.41 7.02 9.35
CA GLY A 195 1.00 6.78 9.05
C GLY A 195 0.13 7.81 9.78
N ILE A 196 -0.74 8.48 9.05
CA ILE A 196 -1.67 9.48 9.60
C ILE A 196 -3.10 9.04 9.26
N TYR A 197 -3.98 8.96 10.27
CA TYR A 197 -5.38 8.67 10.01
C TYR A 197 -6.03 9.78 9.18
N GLY A 198 -6.41 9.45 7.95
CA GLY A 198 -6.97 10.38 6.96
C GLY A 198 -8.50 10.40 6.92
N GLY A 199 -9.17 9.59 7.76
CA GLY A 199 -10.63 9.51 7.80
C GLY A 199 -11.19 8.13 7.43
N ARG A 200 -12.50 8.10 7.18
CA ARG A 200 -13.23 6.89 6.80
C ARG A 200 -12.89 6.44 5.38
N LEU A 201 -13.18 5.17 5.06
CA LEU A 201 -12.94 4.55 3.75
C LEU A 201 -13.55 5.38 2.61
N ARG A 202 -14.75 5.94 2.79
CA ARG A 202 -15.44 6.80 1.83
C ARG A 202 -14.64 8.05 1.37
N ASN A 203 -13.56 8.37 2.06
CA ASN A 203 -12.69 9.49 1.70
C ASN A 203 -11.48 9.05 0.83
N CYS A 204 -11.34 7.75 0.54
CA CYS A 204 -10.22 7.25 -0.26
C CYS A 204 -10.17 7.88 -1.66
N GLY A 205 -11.31 8.09 -2.31
CA GLY A 205 -11.36 8.70 -3.64
C GLY A 205 -10.67 10.07 -3.74
N GLN A 206 -10.66 10.84 -2.64
CA GLN A 206 -9.95 12.13 -2.59
C GLN A 206 -8.43 11.94 -2.63
N VAL A 207 -7.92 10.93 -1.91
CA VAL A 207 -6.49 10.62 -1.83
C VAL A 207 -6.00 9.93 -3.10
N GLU A 208 -6.80 9.04 -3.66
CA GLU A 208 -6.55 8.40 -4.95
C GLU A 208 -6.45 9.47 -6.06
N ALA A 209 -7.42 10.38 -6.13
CA ALA A 209 -7.44 11.48 -7.11
C ALA A 209 -6.27 12.46 -6.94
N LEU A 210 -5.87 12.78 -5.70
CA LEU A 210 -4.73 13.65 -5.40
C LEU A 210 -3.44 13.14 -6.05
N THR A 211 -3.30 11.84 -6.27
CA THR A 211 -2.13 11.26 -6.92
C THR A 211 -1.91 11.80 -8.33
N ALA A 212 -2.97 12.14 -9.07
CA ALA A 212 -2.83 12.79 -10.38
C ALA A 212 -2.16 14.18 -10.28
N ASN A 213 -2.45 14.92 -9.19
CA ASN A 213 -1.78 16.21 -8.93
C ASN A 213 -0.29 15.99 -8.60
N LEU A 214 0.04 15.00 -7.78
CA LEU A 214 1.44 14.70 -7.43
C LEU A 214 2.24 14.24 -8.67
N VAL A 215 1.64 13.46 -9.57
CA VAL A 215 2.25 13.11 -10.86
C VAL A 215 2.56 14.37 -11.67
N SER A 216 1.64 15.32 -11.72
CA SER A 216 1.82 16.60 -12.43
C SER A 216 2.93 17.45 -11.80
N ILE A 217 2.98 17.51 -10.47
CA ILE A 217 4.06 18.18 -9.71
C ILE A 217 5.40 17.50 -10.02
N ASN A 218 5.48 16.17 -9.94
CA ASN A 218 6.69 15.40 -10.21
C ASN A 218 7.23 15.69 -11.63
N ARG A 219 6.33 15.72 -12.61
CA ARG A 219 6.69 16.05 -14.00
C ARG A 219 7.21 17.50 -14.13
N ARG A 220 6.56 18.46 -13.48
CA ARG A 220 6.89 19.89 -13.59
C ARG A 220 8.23 20.22 -12.91
N TYR A 221 8.46 19.64 -11.74
CA TYR A 221 9.58 20.01 -10.88
C TYR A 221 10.70 18.97 -10.86
N HIS A 222 10.60 17.90 -11.64
CA HIS A 222 11.54 16.77 -11.65
C HIS A 222 11.78 16.22 -10.23
N ALA A 223 10.69 16.06 -9.47
CA ALA A 223 10.70 15.69 -8.06
C ALA A 223 10.04 14.33 -7.79
N HIS A 224 10.10 13.92 -6.55
CA HIS A 224 9.33 12.82 -5.98
C HIS A 224 8.47 13.39 -4.85
N ALA A 225 7.44 14.16 -5.22
CA ALA A 225 6.58 14.84 -4.27
C ALA A 225 5.82 13.84 -3.39
N GLY A 226 5.80 14.11 -2.11
CA GLY A 226 5.01 13.44 -1.09
C GLY A 226 4.13 14.42 -0.35
N ILE A 227 3.50 13.94 0.72
CA ILE A 227 2.64 14.75 1.60
C ILE A 227 3.29 14.82 2.98
N ARG A 228 3.19 15.99 3.61
CA ARG A 228 3.44 16.19 5.03
C ARG A 228 2.24 16.89 5.65
N ILE A 229 1.72 16.33 6.74
CA ILE A 229 0.67 16.92 7.55
C ILE A 229 1.35 17.63 8.71
N THR A 230 1.11 18.91 8.82
CA THR A 230 1.66 19.75 9.90
C THR A 230 0.76 19.72 11.11
N ASP A 231 1.34 19.92 12.29
CA ASP A 231 0.61 20.06 13.57
C ASP A 231 -0.10 18.75 14.04
N VAL A 232 0.50 17.57 13.71
CA VAL A 232 0.06 16.25 14.19
C VAL A 232 1.24 15.39 14.62
#